data_c9ecb267ed8bb5f3c8f29624eedefe9f
#
_entry.id   c9ecb267ed8bb5f3c8f29624eedefe9f
#
_cell.length_a   1.000
_cell.length_b   1.000
_cell.length_c   1.000
_cell.angle_alpha   90.00
_cell.angle_beta   90.00
_cell.angle_gamma   90.00
#
_symmetry.space_group_name_H-M   'P 1'
#
loop_
_entity.id
_entity.type
_entity.pdbx_description
1 polymer ?
#
loop_
_entity_poly.entity_id
_entity_poly.type
_entity_poly.pdbx_seq_one_letter_code
_entity_poly.pdbx_strand_id
1 'polypeptide(L)'
;PNMMHEIGRVREETFRAVGEGTNKALDTDDYDTYYKQMFLWNKENNELVGAYRIGLGNEIYADRGIKGFYTDTLFRYKREMSYYLSHSIELGRSFVSVKYQKEALPLMLLIKGVMYTVLRYPNIRYLLGPVSISASYPLFYRSLMIYYLKNRQALWELKHNIRPIHPFKEEFYRVNPSDLLYGKMDSLEKFDRFIFKLSDGKYRLPTLLKRYIKINAKIIDYNVDPDFSYCVDGLIMLNLSEVPRLEIELLSKEFTDKSEIYRRFDISVTD
;
A
#
# COMPACT_ATOMS: atom_id res chain seq x y z
N PRO A 1 9.22 17.42 -17.46
CA PRO A 1 10.38 16.53 -17.63
C PRO A 1 11.27 16.52 -16.39
N ASN A 2 11.62 17.69 -15.84
CA ASN A 2 12.55 17.75 -14.71
C ASN A 2 11.95 17.15 -13.40
N MET A 3 10.66 17.38 -13.13
CA MET A 3 10.01 16.85 -11.95
C MET A 3 9.92 15.32 -11.99
N MET A 4 9.57 14.72 -13.13
CA MET A 4 9.52 13.25 -13.24
C MET A 4 10.91 12.61 -13.11
N HIS A 5 11.95 13.28 -13.61
CA HIS A 5 13.33 12.83 -13.40
C HIS A 5 13.68 12.83 -11.92
N GLU A 6 13.36 13.91 -11.18
CA GLU A 6 13.63 14.00 -9.75
C GLU A 6 12.80 12.97 -8.94
N ILE A 7 11.52 12.79 -9.29
CA ILE A 7 10.68 11.74 -8.68
C ILE A 7 11.31 10.37 -8.89
N GLY A 8 11.72 10.03 -10.11
CA GLY A 8 12.34 8.75 -10.44
C GLY A 8 13.67 8.51 -9.71
N ARG A 9 14.48 9.55 -9.57
CA ARG A 9 15.76 9.51 -8.85
C ARG A 9 15.57 9.26 -7.36
N VAL A 10 14.75 10.08 -6.68
CA VAL A 10 14.51 9.97 -5.25
C VAL A 10 13.74 8.69 -4.90
N ARG A 11 12.85 8.23 -5.80
CA ARG A 11 12.12 6.97 -5.70
C ARG A 11 13.08 5.79 -5.66
N GLU A 12 13.99 5.68 -6.64
CA GLU A 12 14.98 4.60 -6.69
C GLU A 12 15.92 4.62 -5.49
N GLU A 13 16.45 5.80 -5.13
CA GLU A 13 17.30 5.99 -3.95
C GLU A 13 16.59 5.49 -2.68
N THR A 14 15.33 5.86 -2.52
CA THR A 14 14.52 5.51 -1.33
C THR A 14 14.22 4.03 -1.24
N PHE A 15 13.81 3.40 -2.34
CA PHE A 15 13.52 1.97 -2.35
C PHE A 15 14.78 1.13 -2.17
N ARG A 16 15.89 1.51 -2.80
CA ARG A 16 17.18 0.82 -2.64
C ARG A 16 17.67 0.85 -1.18
N ALA A 17 17.43 1.95 -0.46
CA ALA A 17 17.81 2.07 0.94
C ALA A 17 17.09 1.07 1.86
N VAL A 18 15.95 0.52 1.46
CA VAL A 18 15.20 -0.51 2.21
C VAL A 18 15.32 -1.91 1.59
N GLY A 19 16.22 -2.09 0.62
CA GLY A 19 16.43 -3.38 -0.06
C GLY A 19 15.34 -3.72 -1.08
N GLU A 20 14.73 -2.69 -1.66
CA GLU A 20 13.75 -2.76 -2.74
C GLU A 20 14.30 -1.96 -3.95
N GLY A 21 13.47 -1.74 -4.98
CA GLY A 21 13.82 -0.92 -6.13
C GLY A 21 14.21 -1.72 -7.37
N THR A 22 14.34 -0.98 -8.47
CA THR A 22 14.55 -1.54 -9.82
C THR A 22 16.03 -1.77 -10.15
N ASN A 23 16.95 -1.25 -9.32
CA ASN A 23 18.40 -1.21 -9.56
C ASN A 23 18.81 -0.40 -10.82
N LYS A 24 17.92 0.48 -11.32
CA LYS A 24 18.20 1.42 -12.42
C LYS A 24 18.67 2.77 -11.86
N ALA A 25 19.14 3.65 -12.72
CA ALA A 25 19.48 5.03 -12.33
C ALA A 25 18.24 5.84 -11.92
N LEU A 26 17.09 5.53 -12.54
CA LEU A 26 15.79 6.15 -12.28
C LEU A 26 14.72 5.05 -12.24
N ASP A 27 13.88 5.05 -11.20
CA ASP A 27 12.66 4.24 -11.16
C ASP A 27 11.55 4.97 -11.92
N THR A 28 11.54 4.81 -13.23
CA THR A 28 10.48 5.27 -14.12
C THR A 28 10.08 4.14 -15.07
N ASP A 29 8.80 4.10 -15.42
CA ASP A 29 8.23 3.12 -16.33
C ASP A 29 7.12 3.73 -17.21
N ASP A 30 6.55 2.96 -18.13
CA ASP A 30 5.52 3.41 -19.06
C ASP A 30 4.23 3.86 -18.34
N TYR A 31 3.97 3.36 -17.16
CA TYR A 31 2.82 3.78 -16.33
C TYR A 31 2.93 5.24 -15.89
N ASP A 32 4.14 5.77 -15.72
CA ASP A 32 4.35 7.18 -15.37
C ASP A 32 3.87 8.14 -16.47
N THR A 33 3.59 7.66 -17.69
CA THR A 33 3.09 8.47 -18.80
C THR A 33 1.60 8.80 -18.69
N TYR A 34 0.80 8.00 -17.96
CA TYR A 34 -0.64 8.20 -17.84
C TYR A 34 -1.16 8.13 -16.38
N TYR A 35 -0.37 7.63 -15.43
CA TYR A 35 -0.67 7.79 -14.01
C TYR A 35 -0.33 9.22 -13.56
N LYS A 36 -1.11 9.73 -12.61
CA LYS A 36 -0.85 11.03 -11.99
C LYS A 36 0.21 10.88 -10.88
N GLN A 37 1.02 11.94 -10.71
CA GLN A 37 2.00 11.98 -9.62
C GLN A 37 1.51 12.95 -8.54
N MET A 38 1.26 12.44 -7.34
CA MET A 38 1.04 13.24 -6.16
C MET A 38 2.34 13.30 -5.37
N PHE A 39 2.83 14.48 -5.08
CA PHE A 39 4.09 14.64 -4.36
C PHE A 39 4.02 15.70 -3.28
N LEU A 40 4.84 15.54 -2.27
CA LEU A 40 5.07 16.48 -1.19
C LEU A 40 6.41 17.18 -1.39
N TRP A 41 6.38 18.51 -1.40
CA TRP A 41 7.53 19.35 -1.66
C TRP A 41 7.87 20.25 -0.47
N ASN A 42 9.11 20.22 -0.01
CA ASN A 42 9.61 21.18 0.98
C ASN A 42 10.09 22.44 0.25
N LYS A 43 9.35 23.55 0.42
CA LYS A 43 9.63 24.82 -0.25
C LYS A 43 10.89 25.51 0.29
N GLU A 44 11.20 25.32 1.58
CA GLU A 44 12.36 25.97 2.23
C GLU A 44 13.67 25.38 1.73
N ASN A 45 13.74 24.07 1.63
CA ASN A 45 14.93 23.35 1.18
C ASN A 45 14.93 23.06 -0.33
N ASN A 46 13.82 23.37 -1.02
CA ASN A 46 13.62 23.05 -2.43
C ASN A 46 13.82 21.56 -2.76
N GLU A 47 13.20 20.67 -1.97
CA GLU A 47 13.43 19.23 -2.00
C GLU A 47 12.12 18.44 -2.13
N LEU A 48 12.18 17.30 -2.81
CA LEU A 48 11.12 16.30 -2.84
C LEU A 48 11.13 15.48 -1.54
N VAL A 49 10.04 15.56 -0.78
CA VAL A 49 9.88 14.86 0.50
C VAL A 49 9.32 13.46 0.33
N GLY A 50 8.43 13.27 -0.62
CA GLY A 50 7.81 11.98 -0.89
C GLY A 50 6.75 12.07 -1.99
N ALA A 51 6.28 10.93 -2.47
CA ALA A 51 5.26 10.89 -3.52
C ALA A 51 4.42 9.60 -3.49
N TYR A 52 3.30 9.64 -4.22
CA TYR A 52 2.50 8.51 -4.67
C TYR A 52 2.26 8.59 -6.17
N ARG A 53 2.33 7.45 -6.84
CA ARG A 53 1.79 7.27 -8.18
C ARG A 53 0.33 6.88 -8.07
N ILE A 54 -0.56 7.62 -8.75
CA ILE A 54 -2.01 7.50 -8.65
C ILE A 54 -2.60 7.17 -10.01
N GLY A 55 -3.17 5.97 -10.14
CA GLY A 55 -3.94 5.54 -11.30
C GLY A 55 -5.44 5.70 -11.04
N LEU A 56 -6.12 6.52 -11.85
CA LEU A 56 -7.58 6.63 -11.77
C LEU A 56 -8.21 5.47 -12.54
N GLY A 57 -8.79 4.52 -11.81
CA GLY A 57 -9.26 3.26 -12.37
C GLY A 57 -10.31 3.41 -13.48
N ASN A 58 -11.21 4.40 -13.39
CA ASN A 58 -12.17 4.70 -14.43
C ASN A 58 -11.50 5.17 -15.74
N GLU A 59 -10.48 6.02 -15.66
CA GLU A 59 -9.73 6.51 -16.82
C GLU A 59 -8.92 5.36 -17.45
N ILE A 60 -8.17 4.61 -16.62
CA ILE A 60 -7.35 3.49 -17.06
C ILE A 60 -8.19 2.39 -17.69
N TYR A 61 -9.30 2.00 -17.03
CA TYR A 61 -10.15 0.93 -17.53
C TYR A 61 -10.84 1.30 -18.85
N ALA A 62 -11.27 2.54 -19.02
CA ALA A 62 -11.89 3.02 -20.24
C ALA A 62 -10.91 3.06 -21.43
N ASP A 63 -9.65 3.42 -21.22
CA ASP A 63 -8.64 3.56 -22.27
C ASP A 63 -7.91 2.23 -22.57
N ARG A 64 -7.57 1.44 -21.53
CA ARG A 64 -6.64 0.30 -21.61
C ARG A 64 -7.21 -1.02 -21.08
N GLY A 65 -8.40 -0.99 -20.49
CA GLY A 65 -8.98 -2.16 -19.81
C GLY A 65 -8.17 -2.60 -18.59
N ILE A 66 -8.29 -3.86 -18.21
CA ILE A 66 -7.58 -4.47 -17.06
C ILE A 66 -6.06 -4.35 -17.23
N LYS A 67 -5.54 -4.52 -18.43
CA LYS A 67 -4.09 -4.51 -18.73
C LYS A 67 -3.44 -3.15 -18.53
N GLY A 68 -4.21 -2.09 -18.40
CA GLY A 68 -3.70 -0.75 -18.08
C GLY A 68 -3.32 -0.57 -16.62
N PHE A 69 -3.68 -1.48 -15.73
CA PHE A 69 -3.32 -1.42 -14.33
C PHE A 69 -1.91 -1.96 -14.10
N TYR A 70 -1.09 -1.24 -13.33
CA TYR A 70 0.24 -1.71 -12.97
C TYR A 70 0.18 -3.06 -12.25
N THR A 71 -0.79 -3.24 -11.37
CA THR A 71 -0.95 -4.49 -10.63
C THR A 71 -1.31 -5.69 -11.51
N ASP A 72 -1.71 -5.52 -12.79
CA ASP A 72 -1.85 -6.64 -13.75
C ASP A 72 -0.48 -7.27 -14.13
N THR A 73 0.63 -6.57 -13.87
CA THR A 73 1.98 -7.13 -14.03
C THR A 73 2.35 -8.08 -12.88
N LEU A 74 1.67 -8.00 -11.76
CA LEU A 74 1.91 -8.80 -10.55
C LEU A 74 0.84 -9.87 -10.34
N PHE A 75 -0.41 -9.56 -10.76
CA PHE A 75 -1.58 -10.40 -10.54
C PHE A 75 -2.43 -10.49 -11.80
N ARG A 76 -2.90 -11.67 -12.15
CA ARG A 76 -3.87 -11.86 -13.24
C ARG A 76 -5.28 -11.69 -12.68
N TYR A 77 -6.02 -10.75 -13.25
CA TYR A 77 -7.39 -10.47 -12.89
C TYR A 77 -8.37 -11.20 -13.80
N LYS A 78 -9.44 -11.76 -13.20
CA LYS A 78 -10.61 -12.19 -13.96
C LYS A 78 -11.51 -10.99 -14.26
N ARG A 79 -12.45 -11.17 -15.20
CA ARG A 79 -13.39 -10.13 -15.65
C ARG A 79 -14.26 -9.57 -14.50
N GLU A 80 -14.55 -10.38 -13.50
CA GLU A 80 -15.32 -10.00 -12.31
C GLU A 80 -14.66 -8.88 -11.50
N MET A 81 -13.36 -8.68 -11.67
CA MET A 81 -12.65 -7.56 -11.07
C MET A 81 -12.87 -6.21 -11.76
N SER A 82 -13.48 -6.18 -12.95
CA SER A 82 -13.68 -4.95 -13.74
C SER A 82 -14.41 -3.86 -12.97
N TYR A 83 -15.44 -4.21 -12.19
CA TYR A 83 -16.15 -3.25 -11.36
C TYR A 83 -15.24 -2.63 -10.30
N TYR A 84 -14.50 -3.45 -9.57
CA TYR A 84 -13.59 -2.99 -8.53
C TYR A 84 -12.48 -2.11 -9.10
N LEU A 85 -11.86 -2.53 -10.19
CA LEU A 85 -10.79 -1.80 -10.87
C LEU A 85 -11.28 -0.44 -11.40
N SER A 86 -12.41 -0.39 -12.09
CA SER A 86 -12.95 0.85 -12.65
C SER A 86 -13.45 1.84 -11.59
N HIS A 87 -13.74 1.38 -10.36
CA HIS A 87 -14.16 2.22 -9.23
C HIS A 87 -13.04 2.40 -8.19
N SER A 88 -11.80 2.09 -8.54
CA SER A 88 -10.66 2.24 -7.66
C SER A 88 -9.74 3.41 -8.06
N ILE A 89 -8.95 3.84 -7.08
CA ILE A 89 -7.66 4.49 -7.31
C ILE A 89 -6.59 3.44 -7.07
N GLU A 90 -5.76 3.17 -8.08
CA GLU A 90 -4.56 2.36 -7.89
C GLU A 90 -3.43 3.23 -7.35
N LEU A 91 -2.95 2.88 -6.16
CA LEU A 91 -1.85 3.54 -5.48
C LEU A 91 -0.58 2.69 -5.66
N GLY A 92 0.47 3.32 -6.13
CA GLY A 92 1.77 2.67 -6.30
C GLY A 92 2.93 3.63 -6.05
N ARG A 93 4.13 3.07 -6.04
CA ARG A 93 5.38 3.83 -5.89
C ARG A 93 5.34 4.83 -4.75
N SER A 94 4.76 4.42 -3.62
CA SER A 94 4.67 5.21 -2.40
C SER A 94 6.00 5.28 -1.69
N PHE A 95 6.51 6.48 -1.45
CA PHE A 95 7.74 6.67 -0.70
C PHE A 95 7.77 7.98 0.07
N VAL A 96 8.57 7.98 1.15
CA VAL A 96 9.09 9.17 1.83
C VAL A 96 10.60 9.12 1.69
N SER A 97 11.24 10.17 1.19
CA SER A 97 12.68 10.19 0.94
C SER A 97 13.47 9.91 2.23
N VAL A 98 14.62 9.28 2.10
CA VAL A 98 15.44 8.76 3.23
C VAL A 98 15.64 9.80 4.33
N LYS A 99 15.87 11.06 3.93
CA LYS A 99 16.09 12.21 4.85
C LYS A 99 14.89 12.41 5.80
N TYR A 100 13.68 12.17 5.34
CA TYR A 100 12.42 12.46 6.05
C TYR A 100 11.73 11.24 6.67
N GLN A 101 12.30 10.03 6.53
CA GLN A 101 11.66 8.78 7.01
C GLN A 101 11.51 8.69 8.53
N LYS A 102 12.33 9.41 9.29
CA LYS A 102 12.27 9.42 10.76
C LYS A 102 11.14 10.29 11.31
N GLU A 103 10.51 11.09 10.46
CA GLU A 103 9.42 11.98 10.81
C GLU A 103 8.07 11.33 10.46
N ALA A 104 7.08 11.51 11.33
CA ALA A 104 5.72 10.98 11.09
C ALA A 104 4.90 11.88 10.14
N LEU A 105 5.20 13.17 10.09
CA LEU A 105 4.44 14.18 9.36
C LEU A 105 4.40 13.93 7.84
N PRO A 106 5.48 13.61 7.14
CA PRO A 106 5.46 13.40 5.70
C PRO A 106 4.50 12.30 5.25
N LEU A 107 4.54 11.13 5.90
CA LEU A 107 3.62 10.04 5.58
C LEU A 107 2.16 10.43 5.86
N MET A 108 1.90 11.14 6.95
CA MET A 108 0.56 11.63 7.27
C MET A 108 0.05 12.60 6.20
N LEU A 109 0.88 13.54 5.72
CA LEU A 109 0.53 14.49 4.67
C LEU A 109 0.26 13.79 3.33
N LEU A 110 1.04 12.77 2.98
CA LEU A 110 0.80 11.97 1.79
C LEU A 110 -0.55 11.22 1.88
N ILE A 111 -0.88 10.62 3.03
CA ILE A 111 -2.18 9.96 3.23
C ILE A 111 -3.33 10.98 3.15
N LYS A 112 -3.17 12.18 3.70
CA LYS A 112 -4.13 13.27 3.49
C LYS A 112 -4.29 13.63 2.02
N GLY A 113 -3.21 13.70 1.27
CA GLY A 113 -3.26 13.91 -0.19
C GLY A 113 -4.07 12.85 -0.92
N VAL A 114 -3.96 11.57 -0.51
CA VAL A 114 -4.81 10.49 -1.03
C VAL A 114 -6.28 10.74 -0.67
N MET A 115 -6.60 11.15 0.57
CA MET A 115 -7.95 11.51 0.97
C MET A 115 -8.51 12.66 0.12
N TYR A 116 -7.75 13.73 -0.12
CA TYR A 116 -8.16 14.81 -1.02
C TYR A 116 -8.42 14.33 -2.45
N THR A 117 -7.61 13.38 -2.93
CA THR A 117 -7.85 12.77 -4.24
C THR A 117 -9.16 12.00 -4.26
N VAL A 118 -9.46 11.23 -3.22
CA VAL A 118 -10.75 10.50 -3.07
C VAL A 118 -11.93 11.48 -3.07
N LEU A 119 -11.84 12.60 -2.37
CA LEU A 119 -12.91 13.62 -2.34
C LEU A 119 -13.15 14.25 -3.72
N ARG A 120 -12.08 14.44 -4.50
CA ARG A 120 -12.17 15.02 -5.86
C ARG A 120 -12.84 14.09 -6.88
N TYR A 121 -12.81 12.77 -6.65
CA TYR A 121 -13.35 11.77 -7.59
C TYR A 121 -14.49 10.96 -6.93
N PRO A 122 -15.75 11.45 -6.99
CA PRO A 122 -16.87 10.89 -6.23
C PRO A 122 -17.27 9.46 -6.64
N ASN A 123 -16.90 9.01 -7.83
CA ASN A 123 -17.21 7.66 -8.31
C ASN A 123 -16.26 6.57 -7.77
N ILE A 124 -15.17 6.97 -7.14
CA ILE A 124 -14.22 6.02 -6.54
C ILE A 124 -14.84 5.41 -5.28
N ARG A 125 -14.70 4.11 -5.11
CA ARG A 125 -15.17 3.33 -3.95
C ARG A 125 -14.03 2.60 -3.25
N TYR A 126 -12.95 2.33 -3.97
CA TYR A 126 -11.87 1.49 -3.49
C TYR A 126 -10.51 2.19 -3.68
N LEU A 127 -9.59 1.91 -2.76
CA LEU A 127 -8.16 2.09 -3.01
C LEU A 127 -7.55 0.72 -3.19
N LEU A 128 -6.71 0.56 -4.21
CA LEU A 128 -6.06 -0.70 -4.58
C LEU A 128 -4.56 -0.44 -4.76
N GLY A 129 -3.73 -1.42 -4.48
CA GLY A 129 -2.31 -1.33 -4.82
C GLY A 129 -1.45 -2.39 -4.14
N PRO A 130 -0.19 -2.52 -4.54
CA PRO A 130 0.74 -3.42 -3.89
C PRO A 130 1.33 -2.76 -2.63
N VAL A 131 1.60 -3.58 -1.62
CA VAL A 131 2.42 -3.21 -0.47
C VAL A 131 3.50 -4.25 -0.27
N SER A 132 4.75 -3.81 -0.25
CA SER A 132 5.90 -4.70 -0.29
C SER A 132 6.40 -5.09 1.11
N ILE A 133 6.89 -6.33 1.22
CA ILE A 133 7.78 -6.80 2.28
C ILE A 133 9.10 -7.12 1.61
N SER A 134 10.15 -6.37 1.95
CA SER A 134 11.47 -6.47 1.33
C SER A 134 12.07 -7.89 1.41
N ALA A 135 12.79 -8.29 0.37
CA ALA A 135 13.54 -9.54 0.36
C ALA A 135 14.73 -9.55 1.34
N SER A 136 15.12 -8.39 1.89
CA SER A 136 16.11 -8.29 2.96
C SER A 136 15.66 -8.96 4.27
N TYR A 137 14.33 -9.13 4.46
CA TYR A 137 13.81 -9.94 5.56
C TYR A 137 14.01 -11.42 5.26
N PRO A 138 14.61 -12.23 6.17
CA PRO A 138 14.71 -13.67 6.00
C PRO A 138 13.36 -14.32 5.72
N LEU A 139 13.35 -15.36 4.91
CA LEU A 139 12.14 -16.05 4.45
C LEU A 139 11.19 -16.43 5.60
N PHE A 140 11.75 -16.91 6.71
CA PHE A 140 10.98 -17.26 7.91
C PHE A 140 10.14 -16.09 8.46
N TYR A 141 10.72 -14.88 8.58
CA TYR A 141 9.98 -13.71 9.08
C TYR A 141 8.94 -13.24 8.08
N ARG A 142 9.26 -13.25 6.77
CA ARG A 142 8.25 -12.95 5.73
C ARG A 142 7.09 -13.93 5.79
N SER A 143 7.37 -15.22 5.96
CA SER A 143 6.36 -16.27 6.10
C SER A 143 5.47 -16.06 7.32
N LEU A 144 6.04 -15.69 8.48
CA LEU A 144 5.28 -15.38 9.69
C LEU A 144 4.38 -14.14 9.51
N MET A 145 4.91 -13.09 8.87
CA MET A 145 4.13 -11.88 8.59
C MET A 145 2.95 -12.19 7.68
N ILE A 146 3.17 -12.93 6.60
CA ILE A 146 2.14 -13.32 5.64
C ILE A 146 1.11 -14.26 6.28
N TYR A 147 1.55 -15.22 7.08
CA TYR A 147 0.65 -16.10 7.83
C TYR A 147 -0.28 -15.31 8.76
N TYR A 148 0.26 -14.35 9.52
CA TYR A 148 -0.53 -13.46 10.37
C TYR A 148 -1.56 -12.68 9.54
N LEU A 149 -1.13 -12.05 8.45
CA LEU A 149 -1.95 -11.22 7.60
C LEU A 149 -3.06 -12.02 6.90
N LYS A 150 -2.77 -13.23 6.43
CA LYS A 150 -3.78 -14.14 5.86
C LYS A 150 -4.87 -14.51 6.86
N ASN A 151 -4.51 -14.67 8.14
CA ASN A 151 -5.48 -15.04 9.16
C ASN A 151 -6.29 -13.85 9.71
N ARG A 152 -5.81 -12.61 9.55
CA ARG A 152 -6.41 -11.44 10.18
C ARG A 152 -6.91 -10.37 9.22
N GLN A 153 -6.35 -10.30 8.02
CA GLN A 153 -6.58 -9.20 7.08
C GLN A 153 -6.91 -9.67 5.66
N ALA A 154 -7.24 -10.94 5.46
CA ALA A 154 -7.55 -11.46 4.14
C ALA A 154 -8.93 -11.00 3.64
N LEU A 155 -9.02 -10.66 2.36
CA LEU A 155 -10.26 -10.43 1.61
C LEU A 155 -10.56 -11.67 0.77
N TRP A 156 -11.12 -12.68 1.42
CA TRP A 156 -11.31 -14.01 0.82
C TRP A 156 -12.30 -14.00 -0.35
N GLU A 157 -13.29 -13.11 -0.32
CA GLU A 157 -14.36 -13.03 -1.33
C GLU A 157 -13.80 -12.71 -2.72
N LEU A 158 -12.71 -11.95 -2.80
CA LEU A 158 -12.10 -11.57 -4.07
C LEU A 158 -10.96 -12.51 -4.51
N LYS A 159 -10.48 -13.38 -3.63
CA LYS A 159 -9.32 -14.25 -3.90
C LYS A 159 -9.51 -15.13 -5.15
N HIS A 160 -10.72 -15.62 -5.40
CA HIS A 160 -11.01 -16.46 -6.56
C HIS A 160 -10.94 -15.71 -7.91
N ASN A 161 -10.96 -14.38 -7.87
CA ASN A 161 -10.96 -13.52 -9.06
C ASN A 161 -9.55 -13.02 -9.42
N ILE A 162 -8.54 -13.38 -8.62
CA ILE A 162 -7.17 -12.88 -8.74
C ILE A 162 -6.19 -14.05 -8.60
N ARG A 163 -5.13 -14.05 -9.41
CA ARG A 163 -4.06 -15.03 -9.33
C ARG A 163 -2.70 -14.32 -9.38
N PRO A 164 -1.84 -14.46 -8.37
CA PRO A 164 -0.47 -13.96 -8.44
C PRO A 164 0.30 -14.64 -9.58
N ILE A 165 1.17 -13.89 -10.25
CA ILE A 165 2.01 -14.41 -11.35
C ILE A 165 3.11 -15.30 -10.76
N HIS A 166 3.74 -14.85 -9.67
CA HIS A 166 4.76 -15.58 -8.92
C HIS A 166 4.31 -15.75 -7.46
N PRO A 167 3.47 -16.77 -7.15
CA PRO A 167 2.92 -16.95 -5.81
C PRO A 167 4.02 -17.09 -4.76
N PHE A 168 3.88 -16.35 -3.64
CA PHE A 168 4.79 -16.53 -2.51
C PHE A 168 4.53 -17.88 -1.82
N LYS A 169 5.61 -18.62 -1.53
CA LYS A 169 5.56 -19.87 -0.78
C LYS A 169 6.09 -19.65 0.63
N GLU A 170 5.23 -19.89 1.61
CA GLU A 170 5.58 -19.80 3.03
C GLU A 170 6.49 -20.96 3.44
N GLU A 171 7.46 -20.70 4.31
CA GLU A 171 8.37 -21.72 4.86
C GLU A 171 8.59 -21.48 6.35
N PHE A 172 8.42 -22.55 7.17
CA PHE A 172 8.43 -22.47 8.63
C PHE A 172 9.47 -23.41 9.30
N TYR A 173 10.37 -24.02 8.54
CA TYR A 173 11.50 -24.83 9.06
C TYR A 173 11.13 -25.79 10.20
N ARG A 174 10.08 -26.59 10.05
CA ARG A 174 9.52 -27.52 11.05
C ARG A 174 8.85 -26.86 12.27
N VAL A 175 8.64 -25.57 12.26
CA VAL A 175 7.87 -24.87 13.29
C VAL A 175 6.42 -24.79 12.83
N ASN A 176 5.46 -25.12 13.71
CA ASN A 176 4.05 -24.87 13.44
C ASN A 176 3.76 -23.36 13.70
N PRO A 177 3.37 -22.59 12.69
CA PRO A 177 3.17 -21.17 12.86
C PRO A 177 1.99 -20.84 13.79
N SER A 178 0.97 -21.69 13.88
CA SER A 178 -0.16 -21.48 14.81
C SER A 178 0.27 -21.59 16.26
N ASP A 179 1.13 -22.54 16.59
CA ASP A 179 1.65 -22.73 17.95
C ASP A 179 2.59 -21.59 18.34
N LEU A 180 3.48 -21.19 17.41
CA LEU A 180 4.41 -20.09 17.63
C LEU A 180 3.67 -18.75 17.88
N LEU A 181 2.58 -18.54 17.17
CA LEU A 181 1.78 -17.31 17.22
C LEU A 181 0.63 -17.36 18.24
N TYR A 182 0.51 -18.44 19.01
CA TYR A 182 -0.53 -18.54 20.04
C TYR A 182 -0.47 -17.37 21.02
N GLY A 183 -1.60 -16.67 21.22
CA GLY A 183 -1.71 -15.48 22.04
C GLY A 183 -0.94 -14.24 21.53
N LYS A 184 -0.38 -14.26 20.28
CA LYS A 184 0.33 -13.15 19.67
C LYS A 184 -0.43 -12.50 18.52
N MET A 185 -1.55 -13.10 18.12
CA MET A 185 -2.35 -12.66 16.95
C MET A 185 -3.51 -11.73 17.32
N ASP A 186 -3.69 -11.36 18.58
CA ASP A 186 -4.86 -10.59 19.06
C ASP A 186 -4.89 -9.16 18.51
N SER A 187 -3.72 -8.55 18.31
CA SER A 187 -3.60 -7.23 17.71
C SER A 187 -2.34 -7.09 16.87
N LEU A 188 -2.38 -6.14 15.93
CA LEU A 188 -1.25 -5.79 15.07
C LEU A 188 -0.02 -5.38 15.90
N GLU A 189 -0.24 -4.61 16.96
CA GLU A 189 0.83 -4.14 17.85
C GLU A 189 1.47 -5.27 18.65
N LYS A 190 0.69 -6.26 19.10
CA LYS A 190 1.23 -7.46 19.76
C LYS A 190 2.08 -8.26 18.80
N PHE A 191 1.58 -8.48 17.59
CA PHE A 191 2.32 -9.21 16.56
C PHE A 191 3.61 -8.48 16.15
N ASP A 192 3.56 -7.17 15.89
CA ASP A 192 4.76 -6.38 15.53
C ASP A 192 5.83 -6.44 16.64
N ARG A 193 5.42 -6.33 17.91
CA ARG A 193 6.34 -6.50 19.05
C ARG A 193 6.91 -7.91 19.16
N PHE A 194 6.11 -8.92 18.85
CA PHE A 194 6.57 -10.30 18.84
C PHE A 194 7.65 -10.53 17.77
N ILE A 195 7.43 -10.09 16.52
CA ILE A 195 8.43 -10.17 15.44
C ILE A 195 9.72 -9.44 15.84
N PHE A 196 9.60 -8.24 16.42
CA PHE A 196 10.77 -7.48 16.88
C PHE A 196 11.58 -8.24 17.93
N LYS A 197 10.92 -8.83 18.94
CA LYS A 197 11.60 -9.63 19.95
C LYS A 197 12.20 -10.92 19.38
N LEU A 198 11.45 -11.64 18.52
CA LEU A 198 11.90 -12.88 17.91
C LEU A 198 13.14 -12.68 17.02
N SER A 199 13.31 -11.49 16.47
CA SER A 199 14.42 -11.10 15.60
C SER A 199 15.55 -10.36 16.31
N ASP A 200 15.63 -10.39 17.62
CA ASP A 200 16.60 -9.64 18.42
C ASP A 200 16.64 -8.15 18.07
N GLY A 201 15.47 -7.56 17.88
CA GLY A 201 15.32 -6.14 17.58
C GLY A 201 15.56 -5.74 16.10
N LYS A 202 15.73 -6.70 15.19
CA LYS A 202 16.11 -6.41 13.80
C LYS A 202 14.93 -6.12 12.88
N TYR A 203 13.81 -6.83 13.03
CA TYR A 203 12.68 -6.79 12.08
C TYR A 203 11.38 -6.32 12.74
N ARG A 204 10.59 -5.58 11.97
CA ARG A 204 9.23 -5.15 12.29
C ARG A 204 8.37 -5.24 11.04
N LEU A 205 7.06 -5.25 11.20
CA LEU A 205 6.17 -5.03 10.05
C LEU A 205 6.49 -3.69 9.35
N PRO A 206 6.50 -3.65 8.00
CA PRO A 206 6.69 -2.41 7.26
C PRO A 206 5.72 -1.32 7.72
N THR A 207 6.22 -0.08 7.85
CA THR A 207 5.45 1.04 8.41
C THR A 207 4.20 1.34 7.59
N LEU A 208 4.33 1.33 6.26
CA LEU A 208 3.22 1.60 5.35
C LEU A 208 2.15 0.51 5.46
N LEU A 209 2.55 -0.77 5.51
CA LEU A 209 1.63 -1.90 5.70
C LEU A 209 0.84 -1.76 7.01
N LYS A 210 1.50 -1.41 8.12
CA LYS A 210 0.82 -1.15 9.41
C LYS A 210 -0.19 -0.02 9.28
N ARG A 211 0.15 1.04 8.55
CA ARG A 211 -0.76 2.16 8.35
C ARG A 211 -1.99 1.77 7.54
N TYR A 212 -1.82 1.00 6.49
CA TYR A 212 -2.95 0.51 5.69
C TYR A 212 -3.88 -0.43 6.48
N ILE A 213 -3.32 -1.32 7.29
CA ILE A 213 -4.12 -2.20 8.15
C ILE A 213 -4.94 -1.38 9.17
N LYS A 214 -4.38 -0.31 9.73
CA LYS A 214 -5.09 0.57 10.68
C LYS A 214 -6.30 1.26 10.07
N ILE A 215 -6.26 1.59 8.79
CA ILE A 215 -7.42 2.13 8.07
C ILE A 215 -8.34 1.06 7.50
N ASN A 216 -8.17 -0.20 7.93
CA ASN A 216 -8.96 -1.36 7.55
C ASN A 216 -8.72 -1.89 6.12
N ALA A 217 -7.57 -1.60 5.51
CA ALA A 217 -7.22 -2.25 4.25
C ALA A 217 -7.08 -3.77 4.43
N LYS A 218 -7.58 -4.52 3.46
CA LYS A 218 -7.52 -5.99 3.41
C LYS A 218 -6.55 -6.44 2.33
N ILE A 219 -6.02 -7.64 2.47
CA ILE A 219 -5.07 -8.21 1.52
C ILE A 219 -5.74 -9.36 0.78
N ILE A 220 -5.61 -9.37 -0.55
CA ILE A 220 -6.26 -10.38 -1.39
C ILE A 220 -5.32 -11.57 -1.61
N ASP A 221 -4.09 -11.33 -2.06
CA ASP A 221 -3.08 -12.37 -2.26
C ASP A 221 -1.67 -11.78 -2.29
N TYR A 222 -0.64 -12.64 -2.46
CA TYR A 222 0.78 -12.28 -2.39
C TYR A 222 1.53 -12.76 -3.62
N ASN A 223 2.34 -11.87 -4.20
CA ASN A 223 3.20 -12.13 -5.35
C ASN A 223 4.67 -11.84 -5.00
N VAL A 224 5.60 -12.56 -5.57
CA VAL A 224 7.03 -12.19 -5.55
C VAL A 224 7.33 -11.39 -6.80
N ASP A 225 7.90 -10.19 -6.66
CA ASP A 225 8.25 -9.34 -7.80
C ASP A 225 9.75 -9.42 -8.13
N PRO A 226 10.13 -10.17 -9.20
CA PRO A 226 11.53 -10.27 -9.61
C PRO A 226 12.11 -8.96 -10.12
N ASP A 227 11.27 -8.07 -10.66
CA ASP A 227 11.69 -6.78 -11.21
C ASP A 227 11.83 -5.70 -10.13
N PHE A 228 11.41 -6.03 -8.89
CA PHE A 228 11.52 -5.14 -7.73
C PHE A 228 12.26 -5.84 -6.56
N SER A 229 13.49 -6.26 -6.83
CA SER A 229 14.40 -6.89 -5.86
C SER A 229 13.82 -8.11 -5.14
N TYR A 230 12.93 -8.88 -5.79
CA TYR A 230 12.28 -10.09 -5.22
C TYR A 230 11.50 -9.81 -3.93
N CYS A 231 11.00 -8.60 -3.74
CA CYS A 231 10.09 -8.32 -2.62
C CYS A 231 8.79 -9.11 -2.74
N VAL A 232 8.08 -9.25 -1.63
CA VAL A 232 6.76 -9.87 -1.63
C VAL A 232 5.72 -8.78 -1.59
N ASP A 233 4.94 -8.65 -2.67
CA ASP A 233 3.85 -7.70 -2.79
C ASP A 233 2.54 -8.31 -2.34
N GLY A 234 1.95 -7.76 -1.28
CA GLY A 234 0.57 -8.01 -0.92
C GLY A 234 -0.34 -7.08 -1.72
N LEU A 235 -1.28 -7.63 -2.50
CA LEU A 235 -2.31 -6.83 -3.14
C LEU A 235 -3.34 -6.41 -2.11
N ILE A 236 -3.32 -5.14 -1.73
CA ILE A 236 -4.28 -4.58 -0.79
C ILE A 236 -5.47 -3.97 -1.51
N MET A 237 -6.62 -4.01 -0.83
CA MET A 237 -7.82 -3.26 -1.20
C MET A 237 -8.42 -2.64 0.05
N LEU A 238 -8.80 -1.37 -0.04
CA LEU A 238 -9.53 -0.64 0.97
C LEU A 238 -10.88 -0.22 0.39
N ASN A 239 -11.96 -0.65 1.03
CA ASN A 239 -13.29 -0.10 0.79
C ASN A 239 -13.44 1.20 1.59
N LEU A 240 -13.75 2.30 0.93
CA LEU A 240 -13.83 3.61 1.59
C LEU A 240 -14.91 3.67 2.67
N SER A 241 -16.02 2.92 2.52
CA SER A 241 -17.08 2.85 3.54
C SER A 241 -16.69 2.08 4.80
N GLU A 242 -15.58 1.36 4.77
CA GLU A 242 -15.07 0.57 5.91
C GLU A 242 -13.93 1.24 6.66
N VAL A 243 -13.55 2.45 6.27
CA VAL A 243 -12.49 3.20 6.97
C VAL A 243 -12.98 3.60 8.35
N PRO A 244 -12.23 3.33 9.43
CA PRO A 244 -12.67 3.68 10.78
C PRO A 244 -12.90 5.18 10.95
N ARG A 245 -14.03 5.58 11.53
CA ARG A 245 -14.42 6.98 11.78
C ARG A 245 -13.30 7.78 12.43
N LEU A 246 -12.63 7.22 13.42
CA LEU A 246 -11.52 7.87 14.12
C LEU A 246 -10.38 8.27 13.17
N GLU A 247 -10.05 7.43 12.20
CA GLU A 247 -9.00 7.73 11.22
C GLU A 247 -9.43 8.87 10.27
N ILE A 248 -10.69 8.89 9.86
CA ILE A 248 -11.23 9.99 9.05
C ILE A 248 -11.24 11.30 9.85
N GLU A 249 -11.65 11.28 11.11
CA GLU A 249 -11.63 12.44 12.00
C GLU A 249 -10.21 13.00 12.20
N LEU A 250 -9.21 12.12 12.34
CA LEU A 250 -7.81 12.50 12.46
C LEU A 250 -7.28 13.17 11.17
N LEU A 251 -7.63 12.62 10.01
CA LEU A 251 -7.19 13.13 8.71
C LEU A 251 -7.90 14.44 8.32
N SER A 252 -9.10 14.69 8.87
CA SER A 252 -9.96 15.82 8.51
C SER A 252 -10.02 16.92 9.58
N LYS A 253 -9.09 16.95 10.51
CA LYS A 253 -9.10 17.92 11.64
C LYS A 253 -9.14 19.38 11.23
N GLU A 254 -8.51 19.73 10.11
CA GLU A 254 -8.46 21.10 9.57
C GLU A 254 -9.75 21.57 8.88
N PHE A 255 -10.68 20.65 8.59
CA PHE A 255 -11.94 21.00 7.94
C PHE A 255 -12.95 21.46 8.99
N THR A 256 -13.54 22.64 8.78
CA THR A 256 -14.65 23.15 9.59
C THR A 256 -15.96 22.44 9.24
N ASP A 257 -16.21 22.23 7.94
CA ASP A 257 -17.33 21.41 7.46
C ASP A 257 -16.84 20.05 6.98
N LYS A 258 -17.32 19.00 7.59
CA LYS A 258 -16.97 17.59 7.29
C LYS A 258 -18.11 16.82 6.63
N SER A 259 -19.21 17.47 6.30
CA SER A 259 -20.43 16.82 5.77
C SER A 259 -20.16 16.00 4.53
N GLU A 260 -19.40 16.55 3.57
CA GLU A 260 -19.01 15.83 2.36
C GLU A 260 -18.05 14.67 2.65
N ILE A 261 -17.12 14.86 3.58
CA ILE A 261 -16.18 13.81 4.00
C ILE A 261 -16.96 12.65 4.59
N TYR A 262 -17.87 12.92 5.54
CA TYR A 262 -18.66 11.87 6.19
C TYR A 262 -19.55 11.13 5.20
N ARG A 263 -20.22 11.87 4.30
CA ARG A 263 -20.99 11.27 3.21
C ARG A 263 -20.11 10.35 2.31
N ARG A 264 -18.88 10.79 2.05
CA ARG A 264 -17.97 10.09 1.16
C ARG A 264 -17.46 8.77 1.74
N PHE A 265 -17.31 8.71 3.05
CA PHE A 265 -16.85 7.54 3.80
C PHE A 265 -18.00 6.79 4.50
N ASP A 266 -19.25 7.09 4.16
CA ASP A 266 -20.45 6.45 4.71
C ASP A 266 -20.52 6.50 6.25
N ILE A 267 -20.08 7.63 6.83
CA ILE A 267 -20.09 7.85 8.27
C ILE A 267 -21.41 8.50 8.67
N SER A 268 -22.17 7.79 9.50
CA SER A 268 -23.40 8.36 10.09
C SER A 268 -23.05 9.58 10.95
N VAL A 269 -23.67 10.70 10.66
CA VAL A 269 -23.68 11.87 11.55
C VAL A 269 -24.70 11.58 12.62
N THR A 270 -24.30 10.82 13.65
CA THR A 270 -25.10 10.78 14.89
C THR A 270 -24.76 12.03 15.69
N ASP A 271 -25.77 12.84 15.96
CA ASP A 271 -25.74 13.99 16.86
C ASP A 271 -25.15 13.66 18.23
#